data_a89c69c27f7b32af5b8a48c50f84cc76
#
_entry.id   a89c69c27f7b32af5b8a48c50f84cc76
#
_cell.length_a   1.000
_cell.length_b   1.000
_cell.length_c   1.000
_cell.angle_alpha   90.00
_cell.angle_beta   90.00
_cell.angle_gamma   90.00
#
_symmetry.space_group_name_H-M   'P 1'
#
loop_
_entity.id
_entity.type
_entity.pdbx_description
1 polymer ?
#
loop_
_entity_poly.entity_id
_entity_poly.type
_entity_poly.pdbx_seq_one_letter_code
_entity_poly.pdbx_strand_id
1 'polypeptide(L)'
;YRHIDTAAAYGNEKGVGEAIRHSGLDRSQIFIETKIWINDYGNEETLHGFEKSARKLGLEQIDLLILHQPLPSAFDRTVDAYKSLEKLLADGRVRAIGVSNFIPHHLDEFLQQVEVVPAVNQIEVHPYFQQAELQRRHEQHGILTQAWSPIGGITFYRGGEKSTLDDPTILGLARKYDKSPA
;
A
#
# COMPACT_ATOMS: atom_id res chain seq x y z
N TYR A 1 11.41 7.60 -10.77
CA TYR A 1 10.44 7.46 -9.68
C TYR A 1 11.00 8.08 -8.40
N ARG A 2 10.11 8.47 -7.48
CA ARG A 2 10.47 9.02 -6.16
C ARG A 2 9.66 8.35 -5.05
N HIS A 3 8.57 7.67 -5.38
CA HIS A 3 7.80 6.84 -4.48
C HIS A 3 8.20 5.38 -4.71
N ILE A 4 8.56 4.69 -3.64
CA ILE A 4 8.95 3.28 -3.63
C ILE A 4 7.99 2.55 -2.69
N ASP A 5 7.25 1.61 -3.25
CA ASP A 5 6.34 0.74 -2.53
C ASP A 5 6.98 -0.64 -2.35
N THR A 6 7.12 -1.08 -1.10
CA THR A 6 7.58 -2.41 -0.73
C THR A 6 6.69 -3.02 0.34
N ALA A 7 7.06 -4.16 0.90
CA ALA A 7 6.36 -4.81 2.00
C ALA A 7 7.28 -5.78 2.75
N ALA A 8 6.99 -6.01 4.03
CA ALA A 8 7.66 -7.04 4.82
C ALA A 8 7.58 -8.42 4.16
N ALA A 9 6.42 -8.74 3.55
CA ALA A 9 6.18 -10.01 2.88
C ALA A 9 6.99 -10.22 1.59
N TYR A 10 7.51 -9.14 0.97
CA TYR A 10 8.28 -9.26 -0.28
C TYR A 10 9.71 -9.73 -0.06
N GLY A 11 10.23 -9.63 1.17
CA GLY A 11 11.58 -10.06 1.50
C GLY A 11 12.70 -9.18 0.93
N ASN A 12 12.37 -8.04 0.31
CA ASN A 12 13.31 -7.17 -0.41
C ASN A 12 13.62 -5.83 0.29
N GLU A 13 13.07 -5.57 1.47
CA GLU A 13 13.23 -4.29 2.18
C GLU A 13 14.70 -3.90 2.39
N LYS A 14 15.58 -4.88 2.65
CA LYS A 14 17.03 -4.63 2.75
C LYS A 14 17.60 -4.08 1.45
N GLY A 15 17.27 -4.69 0.31
CA GLY A 15 17.69 -4.20 -1.01
C GLY A 15 17.16 -2.82 -1.32
N VAL A 16 15.91 -2.52 -0.93
CA VAL A 16 15.34 -1.16 -1.04
C VAL A 16 16.15 -0.16 -0.21
N GLY A 17 16.45 -0.48 1.05
CA GLY A 17 17.30 0.37 1.91
C GLY A 17 18.69 0.61 1.33
N GLU A 18 19.31 -0.41 0.74
CA GLU A 18 20.59 -0.29 0.04
C GLU A 18 20.49 0.64 -1.17
N ALA A 19 19.43 0.49 -1.99
CA ALA A 19 19.18 1.33 -3.15
C ALA A 19 18.98 2.81 -2.76
N ILE A 20 18.24 3.09 -1.68
CA ILE A 20 18.06 4.45 -1.16
C ILE A 20 19.41 5.06 -0.80
N ARG A 21 20.25 4.37 -0.04
CA ARG A 21 21.59 4.87 0.36
C ARG A 21 22.50 5.14 -0.84
N HIS A 22 22.42 4.34 -1.90
CA HIS A 22 23.25 4.47 -3.09
C HIS A 22 22.66 5.40 -4.15
N SER A 23 21.44 5.89 -3.97
CA SER A 23 20.75 6.73 -4.97
C SER A 23 21.40 8.13 -5.14
N GLY A 24 22.13 8.60 -4.14
CA GLY A 24 22.63 9.96 -4.09
C GLY A 24 21.57 11.04 -3.87
N LEU A 25 20.31 10.64 -3.61
CA LEU A 25 19.19 11.55 -3.35
C LEU A 25 19.07 11.82 -1.85
N ASP A 26 18.69 13.04 -1.51
CA ASP A 26 18.32 13.35 -0.14
C ASP A 26 17.08 12.54 0.28
N ARG A 27 17.04 12.14 1.54
CA ARG A 27 15.90 11.37 2.10
C ARG A 27 14.55 12.07 1.89
N SER A 28 14.52 13.39 1.95
CA SER A 28 13.33 14.21 1.73
C SER A 28 12.78 14.17 0.30
N GLN A 29 13.57 13.71 -0.66
CA GLN A 29 13.19 13.60 -2.07
C GLN A 29 12.59 12.24 -2.42
N ILE A 30 12.55 11.30 -1.46
CA ILE A 30 12.09 9.94 -1.67
C ILE A 30 10.94 9.66 -0.69
N PHE A 31 9.85 9.12 -1.20
CA PHE A 31 8.71 8.65 -0.42
C PHE A 31 8.78 7.12 -0.33
N ILE A 32 8.87 6.58 0.89
CA ILE A 32 9.00 5.14 1.14
C ILE A 32 7.75 4.62 1.81
N GLU A 33 7.17 3.61 1.18
CA GLU A 33 6.04 2.86 1.69
C GLU A 33 6.44 1.42 1.96
N THR A 34 6.00 0.88 3.10
CA THR A 34 6.05 -0.56 3.38
C THR A 34 4.79 -1.02 4.11
N LYS A 35 4.63 -2.35 4.23
CA LYS A 35 3.39 -2.97 4.72
C LYS A 35 3.71 -4.01 5.79
N ILE A 36 2.93 -3.98 6.88
CA ILE A 36 2.94 -5.04 7.90
C ILE A 36 2.17 -6.25 7.37
N TRP A 37 2.77 -7.43 7.51
CA TRP A 37 2.14 -8.67 7.10
C TRP A 37 1.29 -9.27 8.22
N ILE A 38 0.25 -10.03 7.87
CA ILE A 38 -0.74 -10.60 8.82
C ILE A 38 -0.13 -11.43 9.96
N ASN A 39 1.05 -12.01 9.77
CA ASN A 39 1.74 -12.78 10.82
C ASN A 39 2.25 -11.91 11.98
N ASP A 40 2.47 -10.61 11.70
CA ASP A 40 2.90 -9.62 12.68
C ASP A 40 1.71 -8.73 13.14
N TYR A 41 0.42 -9.19 13.01
CA TYR A 41 -0.73 -8.45 13.50
C TYR A 41 -0.96 -8.69 15.00
N GLY A 42 -1.32 -7.65 15.71
CA GLY A 42 -1.49 -7.55 17.15
C GLY A 42 -0.87 -6.25 17.67
N ASN A 43 -0.90 -6.00 18.96
CA ASN A 43 -0.34 -4.77 19.51
C ASN A 43 1.20 -4.76 19.50
N GLU A 44 1.83 -5.68 20.22
CA GLU A 44 3.29 -5.77 20.34
C GLU A 44 3.93 -6.35 19.09
N GLU A 45 3.28 -7.32 18.45
CA GLU A 45 3.75 -7.97 17.23
C GLU A 45 3.91 -6.96 16.10
N THR A 46 2.96 -6.04 15.96
CA THR A 46 2.99 -5.00 14.91
C THR A 46 4.11 -3.99 15.15
N LEU A 47 4.32 -3.56 16.39
CA LEU A 47 5.44 -2.70 16.74
C LEU A 47 6.77 -3.38 16.45
N HIS A 48 6.88 -4.67 16.80
CA HIS A 48 8.07 -5.47 16.48
C HIS A 48 8.27 -5.64 14.96
N GLY A 49 7.20 -5.87 14.21
CA GLY A 49 7.20 -5.93 12.74
C GLY A 49 7.70 -4.63 12.11
N PHE A 50 7.23 -3.48 12.62
CA PHE A 50 7.71 -2.17 12.21
C PHE A 50 9.22 -2.01 12.45
N GLU A 51 9.74 -2.35 13.64
CA GLU A 51 11.17 -2.25 13.95
C GLU A 51 12.03 -3.14 13.04
N LYS A 52 11.53 -4.32 12.65
CA LYS A 52 12.20 -5.18 11.66
C LYS A 52 12.30 -4.50 10.29
N SER A 53 11.19 -3.91 9.82
CA SER A 53 11.12 -3.22 8.53
C SER A 53 11.99 -1.96 8.53
N ALA A 54 11.89 -1.11 9.54
CA ALA A 54 12.70 0.09 9.71
C ALA A 54 14.20 -0.20 9.69
N ARG A 55 14.63 -1.26 10.40
CA ARG A 55 16.02 -1.72 10.41
C ARG A 55 16.50 -2.21 9.04
N LYS A 56 15.68 -2.98 8.32
CA LYS A 56 16.04 -3.47 6.98
C LYS A 56 16.12 -2.33 5.97
N LEU A 57 15.19 -1.38 6.04
CA LEU A 57 15.20 -0.18 5.20
C LEU A 57 16.32 0.78 5.58
N GLY A 58 16.81 0.72 6.82
CA GLY A 58 17.80 1.66 7.36
C GLY A 58 17.21 3.05 7.57
N LEU A 59 15.96 3.13 7.99
CA LEU A 59 15.21 4.37 8.17
C LEU A 59 14.71 4.50 9.61
N GLU A 60 14.82 5.70 10.18
CA GLU A 60 14.23 6.05 11.49
C GLU A 60 12.73 6.38 11.36
N GLN A 61 12.35 6.99 10.22
CA GLN A 61 10.98 7.34 9.91
C GLN A 61 10.60 6.83 8.51
N ILE A 62 9.45 6.17 8.41
CA ILE A 62 8.85 5.70 7.15
C ILE A 62 7.75 6.67 6.73
N ASP A 63 7.62 6.96 5.42
CA ASP A 63 6.63 7.93 4.95
C ASP A 63 5.22 7.40 5.01
N LEU A 64 5.00 6.12 4.66
CA LEU A 64 3.69 5.48 4.73
C LEU A 64 3.84 4.02 5.20
N LEU A 65 3.14 3.68 6.27
CA LEU A 65 3.04 2.32 6.77
C LEU A 65 1.60 1.85 6.69
N ILE A 66 1.37 0.72 6.02
CA ILE A 66 0.01 0.21 5.87
C ILE A 66 -0.13 -1.24 6.32
N LEU A 67 -1.32 -1.66 6.67
CA LEU A 67 -1.67 -3.07 6.83
C LEU A 67 -1.85 -3.70 5.44
N HIS A 68 -1.18 -4.82 5.17
CA HIS A 68 -1.11 -5.42 3.82
C HIS A 68 -2.46 -5.98 3.34
N GLN A 69 -3.28 -6.46 4.25
CA GLN A 69 -4.64 -6.93 4.00
C GLN A 69 -5.40 -7.10 5.32
N PRO A 70 -6.73 -7.14 5.33
CA PRO A 70 -7.46 -7.52 6.54
C PRO A 70 -7.23 -9.00 6.86
N LEU A 71 -7.41 -9.38 8.13
CA LEU A 71 -7.46 -10.77 8.58
C LEU A 71 -8.91 -11.10 9.02
N PRO A 72 -9.81 -11.48 8.08
CA PRO A 72 -11.24 -11.64 8.39
C PRO A 72 -11.55 -12.71 9.45
N SER A 73 -10.71 -13.74 9.56
CA SER A 73 -10.85 -14.80 10.56
C SER A 73 -10.51 -14.38 12.00
N ALA A 74 -9.86 -13.21 12.16
CA ALA A 74 -9.49 -12.60 13.44
C ALA A 74 -9.39 -11.09 13.24
N PHE A 75 -10.52 -10.44 12.95
CA PHE A 75 -10.56 -9.04 12.53
C PHE A 75 -10.14 -8.08 13.65
N ASP A 76 -10.39 -8.45 14.90
CA ASP A 76 -9.87 -7.78 16.09
C ASP A 76 -8.34 -7.60 16.05
N ARG A 77 -7.59 -8.60 15.59
CA ARG A 77 -6.14 -8.47 15.40
C ARG A 77 -5.76 -7.45 14.32
N THR A 78 -6.58 -7.29 13.29
CA THR A 78 -6.38 -6.24 12.28
C THR A 78 -6.57 -4.85 12.90
N VAL A 79 -7.60 -4.69 13.75
CA VAL A 79 -7.86 -3.44 14.48
C VAL A 79 -6.72 -3.13 15.46
N ASP A 80 -6.28 -4.12 16.24
CA ASP A 80 -5.16 -3.97 17.18
C ASP A 80 -3.85 -3.61 16.47
N ALA A 81 -3.60 -4.22 15.32
CA ALA A 81 -2.46 -3.87 14.48
C ALA A 81 -2.52 -2.40 14.03
N TYR A 82 -3.70 -1.93 13.61
CA TYR A 82 -3.84 -0.53 13.18
C TYR A 82 -3.70 0.46 14.34
N LYS A 83 -4.19 0.15 15.52
CA LYS A 83 -3.96 0.96 16.73
C LYS A 83 -2.46 1.09 17.05
N SER A 84 -1.68 0.07 16.73
CA SER A 84 -0.21 0.17 16.83
C SER A 84 0.39 1.09 15.76
N LEU A 85 -0.19 1.13 14.55
CA LEU A 85 0.18 2.14 13.54
C LEU A 85 -0.19 3.56 14.02
N GLU A 86 -1.34 3.76 14.65
CA GLU A 86 -1.74 5.06 15.25
C GLU A 86 -0.73 5.53 16.29
N LYS A 87 -0.23 4.62 17.14
CA LYS A 87 0.83 4.93 18.09
C LYS A 87 2.13 5.33 17.39
N LEU A 88 2.56 4.59 16.38
CA LEU A 88 3.76 4.93 15.59
C LEU A 88 3.62 6.29 14.89
N LEU A 89 2.41 6.65 14.45
CA LEU A 89 2.11 7.96 13.87
C LEU A 89 2.23 9.07 14.94
N ALA A 90 1.65 8.87 16.11
CA ALA A 90 1.73 9.82 17.23
C ALA A 90 3.18 10.03 17.71
N ASP A 91 3.98 8.97 17.72
CA ASP A 91 5.40 8.99 18.07
C ASP A 91 6.31 9.57 16.94
N GLY A 92 5.74 9.94 15.79
CA GLY A 92 6.47 10.48 14.64
C GLY A 92 7.37 9.46 13.94
N ARG A 93 7.19 8.15 14.19
CA ARG A 93 7.94 7.08 13.55
C ARG A 93 7.49 6.82 12.12
N VAL A 94 6.26 7.20 11.80
CA VAL A 94 5.71 7.19 10.44
C VAL A 94 5.02 8.53 10.16
N ARG A 95 4.94 8.94 8.88
CA ARG A 95 4.30 10.19 8.49
C ARG A 95 2.84 10.02 8.13
N ALA A 96 2.46 8.84 7.67
CA ALA A 96 1.08 8.47 7.35
C ALA A 96 0.87 6.99 7.59
N ILE A 97 -0.38 6.62 7.85
CA ILE A 97 -0.80 5.24 8.04
C ILE A 97 -2.00 4.92 7.13
N GLY A 98 -2.13 3.66 6.77
CA GLY A 98 -3.20 3.23 5.88
C GLY A 98 -3.45 1.73 5.92
N VAL A 99 -4.25 1.29 4.97
CA VAL A 99 -4.64 -0.11 4.82
C VAL A 99 -4.51 -0.54 3.36
N SER A 100 -4.61 -1.83 3.10
CA SER A 100 -4.62 -2.39 1.76
C SER A 100 -5.61 -3.56 1.69
N ASN A 101 -6.26 -3.71 0.54
CA ASN A 101 -7.21 -4.79 0.26
C ASN A 101 -8.47 -4.81 1.16
N PHE A 102 -8.82 -3.67 1.76
CA PHE A 102 -10.09 -3.53 2.48
C PHE A 102 -11.22 -3.32 1.48
N ILE A 103 -12.18 -4.25 1.48
CA ILE A 103 -13.45 -4.12 0.73
C ILE A 103 -14.45 -3.29 1.55
N PRO A 104 -15.59 -2.82 0.97
CA PRO A 104 -16.52 -1.94 1.67
C PRO A 104 -16.94 -2.43 3.06
N HIS A 105 -17.28 -3.71 3.20
CA HIS A 105 -17.68 -4.30 4.47
C HIS A 105 -16.56 -4.21 5.54
N HIS A 106 -15.34 -4.57 5.18
CA HIS A 106 -14.21 -4.46 6.10
C HIS A 106 -13.96 -3.00 6.50
N LEU A 107 -14.06 -2.08 5.55
CA LEU A 107 -13.82 -0.66 5.78
C LEU A 107 -14.86 -0.06 6.73
N ASP A 108 -16.15 -0.36 6.53
CA ASP A 108 -17.23 0.15 7.36
C ASP A 108 -17.14 -0.33 8.82
N GLU A 109 -16.81 -1.60 9.02
CA GLU A 109 -16.59 -2.17 10.36
C GLU A 109 -15.35 -1.59 11.03
N PHE A 110 -14.28 -1.44 10.27
CA PHE A 110 -12.98 -0.97 10.73
C PHE A 110 -13.03 0.49 11.20
N LEU A 111 -13.63 1.38 10.41
CA LEU A 111 -13.71 2.81 10.71
C LEU A 111 -14.48 3.14 11.99
N GLN A 112 -15.29 2.21 12.50
CA GLN A 112 -15.97 2.37 13.79
C GLN A 112 -15.08 2.07 14.99
N GLN A 113 -13.89 1.46 14.78
CA GLN A 113 -13.03 0.92 15.84
C GLN A 113 -11.65 1.59 15.93
N VAL A 114 -11.36 2.52 15.01
CA VAL A 114 -10.07 3.23 14.91
C VAL A 114 -10.27 4.73 15.11
N GLU A 115 -9.23 5.42 15.58
CA GLU A 115 -9.28 6.86 15.85
C GLU A 115 -8.81 7.67 14.63
N VAL A 116 -7.83 7.16 13.89
CA VAL A 116 -7.24 7.83 12.72
C VAL A 116 -7.76 7.18 11.45
N VAL A 117 -8.45 7.95 10.61
CA VAL A 117 -8.88 7.48 9.30
C VAL A 117 -7.65 7.14 8.46
N PRO A 118 -7.62 5.96 7.78
CA PRO A 118 -6.52 5.61 6.88
C PRO A 118 -6.28 6.68 5.82
N ALA A 119 -5.04 7.10 5.63
CA ALA A 119 -4.69 8.03 4.56
C ALA A 119 -4.91 7.40 3.18
N VAL A 120 -4.70 6.09 3.08
CA VAL A 120 -4.88 5.33 1.83
C VAL A 120 -5.55 3.99 2.10
N ASN A 121 -6.27 3.48 1.11
CA ASN A 121 -6.54 2.05 0.94
C ASN A 121 -5.92 1.63 -0.40
N GLN A 122 -4.87 0.82 -0.36
CA GLN A 122 -4.19 0.31 -1.55
C GLN A 122 -4.91 -0.94 -2.03
N ILE A 123 -5.51 -0.86 -3.22
CA ILE A 123 -6.37 -1.92 -3.79
C ILE A 123 -6.02 -2.19 -5.24
N GLU A 124 -6.43 -3.34 -5.77
CA GLU A 124 -6.35 -3.60 -7.20
C GLU A 124 -7.23 -2.64 -7.98
N VAL A 125 -6.63 -1.80 -8.82
CA VAL A 125 -7.37 -0.94 -9.74
C VAL A 125 -6.62 -0.86 -11.07
N HIS A 126 -7.30 -1.23 -12.14
CA HIS A 126 -6.79 -1.16 -13.51
C HIS A 126 -7.96 -1.06 -14.50
N PRO A 127 -7.76 -0.84 -15.80
CA PRO A 127 -8.82 -0.62 -16.78
C PRO A 127 -9.92 -1.68 -16.80
N TYR A 128 -9.61 -2.94 -16.46
CA TYR A 128 -10.58 -4.04 -16.42
C TYR A 128 -11.17 -4.30 -15.04
N PHE A 129 -10.66 -3.61 -13.98
CA PHE A 129 -11.17 -3.74 -12.62
C PHE A 129 -11.13 -2.40 -11.91
N GLN A 130 -12.16 -1.61 -12.09
CA GLN A 130 -12.18 -0.20 -11.68
C GLN A 130 -12.62 0.03 -10.22
N GLN A 131 -13.35 -0.90 -9.61
CA GLN A 131 -13.85 -0.79 -8.23
C GLN A 131 -14.55 0.54 -7.89
N ALA A 132 -15.39 1.03 -8.79
CA ALA A 132 -16.01 2.35 -8.68
C ALA A 132 -16.82 2.55 -7.37
N GLU A 133 -17.43 1.51 -6.84
CA GLU A 133 -18.16 1.56 -5.55
C GLU A 133 -17.19 1.82 -4.39
N LEU A 134 -16.09 1.07 -4.33
CA LEU A 134 -15.09 1.22 -3.27
C LEU A 134 -14.38 2.57 -3.36
N GLN A 135 -14.07 3.06 -4.56
CA GLN A 135 -13.49 4.39 -4.74
C GLN A 135 -14.43 5.50 -4.22
N ARG A 136 -15.73 5.42 -4.51
CA ARG A 136 -16.72 6.37 -3.95
C ARG A 136 -16.79 6.30 -2.42
N ARG A 137 -16.62 5.09 -1.84
CA ARG A 137 -16.56 4.93 -0.39
C ARG A 137 -15.31 5.60 0.19
N HIS A 138 -14.17 5.46 -0.49
CA HIS A 138 -12.94 6.15 -0.11
C HIS A 138 -13.12 7.68 -0.11
N GLU A 139 -13.71 8.24 -1.16
CA GLU A 139 -13.99 9.67 -1.28
C GLU A 139 -14.86 10.18 -0.12
N GLN A 140 -15.88 9.42 0.29
CA GLN A 140 -16.78 9.78 1.39
C GLN A 140 -16.06 9.91 2.74
N HIS A 141 -14.97 9.14 2.93
CA HIS A 141 -14.18 9.13 4.17
C HIS A 141 -12.86 9.90 4.07
N GLY A 142 -12.57 10.52 2.93
CA GLY A 142 -11.30 11.23 2.72
C GLY A 142 -10.09 10.30 2.58
N ILE A 143 -10.31 9.04 2.19
CA ILE A 143 -9.28 8.02 1.97
C ILE A 143 -8.81 8.10 0.52
N LEU A 144 -7.51 8.13 0.28
CA LEU A 144 -6.97 8.05 -1.08
C LEU A 144 -7.02 6.60 -1.59
N THR A 145 -7.50 6.42 -2.81
CA THR A 145 -7.34 5.15 -3.52
C THR A 145 -5.94 5.07 -4.09
N GLN A 146 -5.15 4.09 -3.65
CA GLN A 146 -3.87 3.77 -4.25
C GLN A 146 -4.01 2.46 -5.04
N ALA A 147 -3.57 2.47 -6.29
CA ALA A 147 -3.73 1.30 -7.15
C ALA A 147 -2.50 0.39 -7.08
N TRP A 148 -2.70 -0.91 -6.75
CA TRP A 148 -1.71 -1.92 -7.07
C TRP A 148 -2.08 -2.58 -8.41
N SER A 149 -1.07 -3.08 -9.14
CA SER A 149 -1.20 -3.60 -10.51
C SER A 149 -1.96 -2.67 -11.49
N PRO A 150 -1.69 -1.36 -11.52
CA PRO A 150 -2.47 -0.39 -12.31
C PRO A 150 -2.41 -0.65 -13.82
N ILE A 151 -1.41 -1.37 -14.28
CA ILE A 151 -1.26 -1.80 -15.68
C ILE A 151 -1.66 -3.28 -15.90
N GLY A 152 -2.36 -3.89 -14.93
CA GLY A 152 -2.95 -5.22 -15.04
C GLY A 152 -1.95 -6.38 -14.90
N GLY A 153 -1.23 -6.46 -13.77
CA GLY A 153 -0.14 -7.43 -13.59
C GLY A 153 -0.54 -8.88 -13.28
N ILE A 154 -1.63 -9.12 -12.53
CA ILE A 154 -1.95 -10.48 -12.04
C ILE A 154 -2.27 -11.46 -13.17
N THR A 155 -3.00 -11.03 -14.19
CA THR A 155 -3.32 -11.87 -15.34
C THR A 155 -2.07 -12.28 -16.12
N PHE A 156 -1.08 -11.40 -16.22
CA PHE A 156 0.20 -11.68 -16.86
C PHE A 156 1.00 -12.75 -16.10
N TYR A 157 1.10 -12.62 -14.77
CA TYR A 157 1.82 -13.59 -13.91
C TYR A 157 1.15 -14.98 -13.85
N ARG A 158 -0.15 -15.06 -14.16
CA ARG A 158 -0.90 -16.33 -14.22
C ARG A 158 -0.98 -16.93 -15.62
N GLY A 159 -0.17 -16.47 -16.57
CA GLY A 159 -0.12 -16.98 -17.95
C GLY A 159 -1.26 -16.49 -18.85
N GLY A 160 -1.86 -15.35 -18.52
CA GLY A 160 -2.83 -14.69 -19.39
C GLY A 160 -2.15 -14.20 -20.70
N GLU A 161 -2.79 -14.46 -21.84
CA GLU A 161 -2.24 -14.14 -23.16
C GLU A 161 -2.28 -12.63 -23.50
N LYS A 162 -3.00 -11.80 -22.72
CA LYS A 162 -3.20 -10.37 -23.02
C LYS A 162 -2.86 -9.50 -21.82
N SER A 163 -1.97 -8.55 -22.05
CA SER A 163 -1.70 -7.44 -21.13
C SER A 163 -2.68 -6.29 -21.40
N THR A 164 -3.00 -5.50 -20.37
CA THR A 164 -3.71 -4.22 -20.57
C THR A 164 -2.95 -3.29 -21.51
N LEU A 165 -1.61 -3.43 -21.57
CA LEU A 165 -0.75 -2.62 -22.44
C LEU A 165 -0.93 -2.94 -23.93
N ASP A 166 -1.49 -4.11 -24.26
CA ASP A 166 -1.79 -4.54 -25.63
C ASP A 166 -3.24 -4.27 -26.03
N ASP A 167 -4.04 -3.69 -25.14
CA ASP A 167 -5.44 -3.37 -25.42
C ASP A 167 -5.55 -2.31 -26.52
N PRO A 168 -6.36 -2.54 -27.58
CA PRO A 168 -6.49 -1.61 -28.70
C PRO A 168 -6.95 -0.20 -28.29
N THR A 169 -7.78 -0.09 -27.24
CA THR A 169 -8.24 1.18 -26.71
C THR A 169 -7.11 1.94 -26.05
N ILE A 170 -6.33 1.25 -25.20
CA ILE A 170 -5.16 1.82 -24.53
C ILE A 170 -4.11 2.25 -25.56
N LEU A 171 -3.81 1.40 -26.55
CA LEU A 171 -2.91 1.73 -27.65
C LEU A 171 -3.42 2.92 -28.49
N GLY A 172 -4.73 3.02 -28.69
CA GLY A 172 -5.38 4.16 -29.36
C GLY A 172 -5.18 5.46 -28.60
N LEU A 173 -5.37 5.44 -27.28
CA LEU A 173 -5.14 6.58 -26.40
C LEU A 173 -3.65 6.96 -26.35
N ALA A 174 -2.76 5.99 -26.23
CA ALA A 174 -1.31 6.20 -26.24
C ALA A 174 -0.87 6.97 -27.51
N ARG A 175 -1.33 6.52 -28.69
CA ARG A 175 -1.07 7.22 -29.97
C ARG A 175 -1.67 8.63 -29.99
N LYS A 176 -2.92 8.79 -29.51
CA LYS A 176 -3.61 10.08 -29.49
C LYS A 176 -2.86 11.15 -28.69
N TYR A 177 -2.26 10.75 -27.58
CA TYR A 177 -1.59 11.66 -26.65
C TYR A 177 -0.06 11.63 -26.75
N ASP A 178 0.49 10.90 -27.73
CA ASP A 178 1.94 10.71 -27.90
C ASP A 178 2.62 10.24 -26.61
N LYS A 179 2.06 9.17 -26.01
CA LYS A 179 2.54 8.56 -24.78
C LYS A 179 2.71 7.05 -24.94
N SER A 180 3.44 6.42 -24.01
CA SER A 180 3.47 4.97 -23.90
C SER A 180 2.11 4.47 -23.39
N PRO A 181 1.77 3.16 -23.60
CA PRO A 181 0.58 2.55 -23.04
C PRO A 181 0.59 2.43 -21.50
N ALA A 182 1.76 2.63 -20.88
CA ALA A 182 2.01 2.56 -19.44
C ALA A 182 2.35 3.95 -18.87
#